data_fc875c5fee67e2cde7870c17b8c8e1f8
#
_entry.id   fc875c5fee67e2cde7870c17b8c8e1f8
#
_cell.length_a   1.000
_cell.length_b   1.000
_cell.length_c   1.000
_cell.angle_alpha   90.00
_cell.angle_beta   90.00
_cell.angle_gamma   90.00
#
_symmetry.space_group_name_H-M   'P 1'
#
loop_
_entity.id
_entity.type
_entity.pdbx_description
1 polymer ?
#
loop_
_entity_poly.entity_id
_entity_poly.type
_entity_poly.pdbx_seq_one_letter_code
_entity_poly.pdbx_strand_id
1 'polypeptide(L)'
;MIKGKITFKTLSPVILSSRMEGALYQGVDFKEVEKNTKIQIVYSFYSYCNRNLKAERPFEFASNYYIPASALKGALLGRAQSCDFPKEVIGEQEEKLFRSQMRFRDIEIKPTEIILENIHKIQYLYQNESTEKQENIDSTKVYKIPKLDVFFPSIQVEMLQAGTEFCGEILLKVEENTFKEKLKNNYKNTTQKIENYINEIDDRYQKIKKWKVSEKKLYDTLSNIKKSLQGYLDGEHKLIFLGGYKGLLASLNQLDTNNEKEIRNGFYIDPISHLPYGLVEVIREEYFKNKISIKNI
;
A
#
# COMPACT_ATOMS: atom_id res chain seq x y z
N MET A 1 16.05 -19.92 -19.87
CA MET A 1 15.62 -19.50 -18.55
C MET A 1 16.45 -18.28 -18.18
N ILE A 2 15.84 -17.19 -17.75
CA ILE A 2 16.50 -15.92 -17.46
C ILE A 2 16.46 -15.70 -15.96
N LYS A 3 17.62 -15.45 -15.34
CA LYS A 3 17.69 -14.98 -13.95
C LYS A 3 17.64 -13.46 -13.98
N GLY A 4 16.97 -12.85 -13.02
CA GLY A 4 16.96 -11.40 -12.87
C GLY A 4 17.05 -10.99 -11.42
N LYS A 5 17.49 -9.76 -11.21
CA LYS A 5 17.46 -9.06 -9.93
C LYS A 5 16.74 -7.75 -10.12
N ILE A 6 15.85 -7.42 -9.18
CA ILE A 6 15.15 -6.14 -9.14
C ILE A 6 15.41 -5.51 -7.78
N THR A 7 15.94 -4.30 -7.80
CA THR A 7 16.19 -3.52 -6.58
C THR A 7 15.08 -2.51 -6.38
N PHE A 8 14.60 -2.43 -5.18
CA PHE A 8 13.47 -1.62 -4.74
C PHE A 8 13.89 -0.65 -3.66
N LYS A 9 13.18 0.46 -3.56
CA LYS A 9 13.26 1.40 -2.45
C LYS A 9 11.86 1.77 -1.97
N THR A 10 11.59 1.62 -0.69
CA THR A 10 10.34 2.05 -0.09
C THR A 10 10.29 3.57 -0.03
N LEU A 11 9.22 4.18 -0.56
CA LEU A 11 8.99 5.62 -0.49
C LEU A 11 8.09 5.99 0.69
N SER A 12 7.26 5.06 1.09
CA SER A 12 6.42 5.11 2.29
C SER A 12 6.50 3.78 3.04
N PRO A 13 6.11 3.70 4.31
CA PRO A 13 6.10 2.43 5.04
C PRO A 13 5.26 1.37 4.34
N VAL A 14 5.78 0.13 4.28
CA VAL A 14 5.11 -1.01 3.66
C VAL A 14 4.52 -1.91 4.73
N ILE A 15 3.22 -2.18 4.63
CA ILE A 15 2.50 -3.05 5.55
C ILE A 15 2.25 -4.40 4.87
N LEU A 16 2.93 -5.42 5.36
CA LEU A 16 2.71 -6.81 4.97
C LEU A 16 2.39 -7.62 6.21
N SER A 17 1.12 -7.86 6.44
CA SER A 17 0.64 -8.60 7.61
C SER A 17 -0.34 -9.68 7.17
N SER A 18 -0.26 -10.84 7.80
CA SER A 18 -1.26 -11.90 7.72
C SER A 18 -2.58 -11.52 8.41
N ARG A 19 -2.65 -10.31 9.00
CA ARG A 19 -3.78 -9.81 9.76
C ARG A 19 -4.17 -10.76 10.90
N MET A 20 -5.35 -11.38 10.82
CA MET A 20 -5.88 -12.19 11.93
C MET A 20 -4.96 -13.34 12.35
N GLU A 21 -4.27 -14.00 11.41
CA GLU A 21 -3.34 -15.09 11.70
C GLU A 21 -2.03 -14.62 12.35
N GLY A 22 -1.65 -13.36 12.12
CA GLY A 22 -0.44 -12.73 12.68
C GLY A 22 -0.74 -11.69 13.75
N ALA A 23 -1.96 -11.63 14.29
CA ALA A 23 -2.31 -10.70 15.34
C ALA A 23 -1.76 -11.19 16.69
N LEU A 24 -1.12 -10.27 17.42
CA LEU A 24 -0.64 -10.48 18.78
C LEU A 24 -1.49 -9.65 19.74
N TYR A 25 -1.85 -10.22 20.87
CA TYR A 25 -2.78 -9.63 21.80
C TYR A 25 -2.13 -9.30 23.14
N GLN A 26 -2.38 -8.12 23.67
CA GLN A 26 -1.97 -7.73 25.01
C GLN A 26 -2.58 -8.67 26.04
N GLY A 27 -1.80 -9.05 27.04
CA GLY A 27 -2.21 -9.98 28.09
C GLY A 27 -2.19 -11.47 27.70
N VAL A 28 -1.93 -11.76 26.42
CA VAL A 28 -1.76 -13.12 25.87
C VAL A 28 -0.37 -13.31 25.34
N ASP A 29 0.03 -12.48 24.39
CA ASP A 29 1.30 -12.58 23.67
C ASP A 29 2.36 -11.59 24.18
N PHE A 30 1.93 -10.49 24.78
CA PHE A 30 2.80 -9.46 25.36
C PHE A 30 2.09 -8.71 26.47
N LYS A 31 2.88 -8.07 27.35
CA LYS A 31 2.37 -7.23 28.45
C LYS A 31 2.03 -5.82 27.97
N GLU A 32 2.97 -5.20 27.29
CA GLU A 32 2.88 -3.80 26.84
C GLU A 32 3.85 -3.56 25.67
N VAL A 33 3.62 -2.49 24.92
CA VAL A 33 4.50 -2.03 23.84
C VAL A 33 5.20 -0.75 24.34
N GLU A 34 6.55 -0.76 24.47
CA GLU A 34 7.35 0.41 24.87
C GLU A 34 6.75 1.18 26.05
N LYS A 35 6.29 0.48 27.08
CA LYS A 35 5.56 1.02 28.23
C LYS A 35 4.22 1.68 27.91
N ASN A 36 3.69 1.45 26.70
CA ASN A 36 2.37 1.92 26.29
C ASN A 36 1.32 0.83 26.53
N THR A 37 0.56 0.97 27.60
CA THR A 37 -0.52 0.03 27.97
C THR A 37 -1.80 0.20 27.16
N LYS A 38 -1.90 1.20 26.28
CA LYS A 38 -3.08 1.44 25.44
C LYS A 38 -3.11 0.56 24.20
N ILE A 39 -1.97 -0.01 23.81
CA ILE A 39 -1.88 -0.88 22.64
C ILE A 39 -2.36 -2.28 23.01
N GLN A 40 -3.48 -2.66 22.45
CA GLN A 40 -4.15 -3.95 22.71
C GLN A 40 -3.79 -5.01 21.67
N ILE A 41 -3.50 -4.59 20.43
CA ILE A 41 -3.25 -5.49 19.31
C ILE A 41 -2.03 -4.99 18.53
N VAL A 42 -1.16 -5.93 18.19
CA VAL A 42 -0.08 -5.69 17.22
C VAL A 42 -0.28 -6.62 16.03
N TYR A 43 -0.38 -6.07 14.84
CA TYR A 43 -0.33 -6.84 13.60
C TYR A 43 1.10 -7.04 13.15
N SER A 44 1.54 -8.29 13.16
CA SER A 44 2.91 -8.66 12.81
C SER A 44 3.18 -8.55 11.31
N PHE A 45 4.40 -8.16 10.96
CA PHE A 45 4.95 -8.38 9.62
C PHE A 45 5.29 -9.87 9.44
N TYR A 46 5.47 -10.33 8.20
CA TYR A 46 5.86 -11.71 7.96
C TYR A 46 7.24 -12.02 8.54
N SER A 47 7.32 -13.08 9.35
CA SER A 47 8.55 -13.55 9.99
C SER A 47 8.65 -15.07 9.95
N TYR A 48 9.89 -15.61 9.88
CA TYR A 48 10.13 -17.05 9.89
C TYR A 48 10.20 -17.67 11.29
N CYS A 49 10.46 -16.87 12.29
CA CYS A 49 10.72 -17.36 13.64
C CYS A 49 9.55 -17.14 14.58
N ASN A 50 9.30 -18.12 15.43
CA ASN A 50 8.43 -17.93 16.59
C ASN A 50 9.09 -16.92 17.52
N ARG A 51 8.36 -15.85 17.84
CA ARG A 51 8.74 -14.89 18.86
C ARG A 51 8.67 -15.58 20.22
N ASN A 52 9.52 -15.15 21.15
CA ASN A 52 9.39 -15.58 22.53
C ASN A 52 8.27 -14.78 23.23
N LEU A 53 7.05 -15.02 22.79
CA LEU A 53 5.86 -14.31 23.26
C LEU A 53 5.46 -14.82 24.64
N LYS A 54 5.22 -13.91 25.59
CA LYS A 54 4.72 -14.19 26.93
C LYS A 54 3.90 -13.01 27.45
N ALA A 55 2.79 -13.31 28.07
CA ALA A 55 1.87 -12.31 28.65
C ALA A 55 2.54 -11.34 29.65
N GLU A 56 3.60 -11.80 30.33
CA GLU A 56 4.29 -11.03 31.35
C GLU A 56 5.46 -10.17 30.81
N ARG A 57 5.87 -10.38 29.53
CA ARG A 57 7.01 -9.68 28.91
C ARG A 57 6.53 -8.53 28.03
N PRO A 58 7.33 -7.47 27.91
CA PRO A 58 7.10 -6.45 26.88
C PRO A 58 7.07 -7.06 25.48
N PHE A 59 6.45 -6.39 24.54
CA PHE A 59 6.50 -6.75 23.13
C PHE A 59 7.95 -6.75 22.62
N GLU A 60 8.29 -7.77 21.86
CA GLU A 60 9.58 -7.91 21.21
C GLU A 60 9.40 -8.13 19.71
N PHE A 61 10.26 -7.50 18.91
CA PHE A 61 10.32 -7.73 17.46
C PHE A 61 10.78 -9.16 17.15
N ALA A 62 10.42 -9.68 15.98
CA ALA A 62 10.96 -10.94 15.51
C ALA A 62 12.45 -10.81 15.14
N SER A 63 13.18 -11.91 15.22
CA SER A 63 14.60 -11.95 14.84
C SER A 63 14.83 -11.92 13.32
N ASN A 64 13.85 -12.39 12.54
CA ASN A 64 13.93 -12.50 11.08
C ASN A 64 12.60 -12.15 10.44
N TYR A 65 12.65 -11.26 9.46
CA TYR A 65 11.51 -10.83 8.68
C TYR A 65 11.70 -11.12 7.20
N TYR A 66 10.60 -11.17 6.45
CA TYR A 66 10.69 -11.35 5.00
C TYR A 66 9.51 -10.74 4.26
N ILE A 67 9.76 -10.40 3.01
CA ILE A 67 8.71 -10.06 2.04
C ILE A 67 8.35 -11.35 1.30
N PRO A 68 7.10 -11.85 1.39
CA PRO A 68 6.68 -13.03 0.66
C PRO A 68 6.81 -12.84 -0.86
N ALA A 69 7.34 -13.86 -1.52
CA ALA A 69 7.43 -13.91 -2.98
C ALA A 69 6.09 -13.65 -3.67
N SER A 70 5.00 -14.14 -3.07
CA SER A 70 3.63 -13.94 -3.58
C SER A 70 3.19 -12.47 -3.52
N ALA A 71 3.55 -11.75 -2.46
CA ALA A 71 3.27 -10.33 -2.32
C ALA A 71 4.03 -9.50 -3.36
N LEU A 72 5.33 -9.77 -3.53
CA LEU A 72 6.16 -9.13 -4.53
C LEU A 72 5.66 -9.40 -5.95
N LYS A 73 5.36 -10.65 -6.25
CA LYS A 73 4.81 -11.06 -7.54
C LYS A 73 3.48 -10.35 -7.83
N GLY A 74 2.61 -10.25 -6.83
CA GLY A 74 1.35 -9.52 -6.94
C GLY A 74 1.55 -8.02 -7.19
N ALA A 75 2.54 -7.41 -6.53
CA ALA A 75 2.86 -6.00 -6.70
C ALA A 75 3.46 -5.69 -8.08
N LEU A 76 4.33 -6.55 -8.61
CA LEU A 76 4.98 -6.36 -9.91
C LEU A 76 4.10 -6.65 -11.11
N LEU A 77 3.23 -7.66 -11.02
CA LEU A 77 2.38 -8.10 -12.14
C LEU A 77 0.97 -7.49 -12.11
N GLY A 78 0.63 -6.78 -11.05
CA GLY A 78 -0.73 -6.32 -10.79
C GLY A 78 -1.67 -7.47 -10.44
N ARG A 79 -2.92 -7.19 -10.19
CA ARG A 79 -4.00 -8.21 -10.16
C ARG A 79 -4.47 -8.43 -11.59
N ALA A 80 -4.76 -9.68 -11.96
CA ALA A 80 -5.53 -9.98 -13.15
C ALA A 80 -6.94 -9.40 -12.96
N GLN A 81 -7.14 -8.15 -13.36
CA GLN A 81 -8.49 -7.59 -13.46
C GLN A 81 -8.86 -7.54 -14.92
N SER A 82 -10.06 -8.02 -15.19
CA SER A 82 -10.67 -8.12 -16.52
C SER A 82 -10.90 -6.78 -17.24
N CYS A 83 -10.48 -5.66 -16.66
CA CYS A 83 -10.69 -4.32 -17.21
C CYS A 83 -9.54 -3.80 -18.07
N ASP A 84 -8.33 -4.34 -17.94
CA ASP A 84 -7.14 -3.78 -18.60
C ASP A 84 -6.88 -4.39 -19.99
N PHE A 85 -7.66 -5.39 -20.38
CA PHE A 85 -7.62 -5.99 -21.70
C PHE A 85 -9.04 -6.12 -22.27
N PRO A 86 -9.24 -5.89 -23.58
CA PRO A 86 -10.50 -6.22 -24.22
C PRO A 86 -10.84 -7.68 -23.86
N LYS A 87 -12.04 -7.95 -23.40
CA LYS A 87 -12.51 -9.26 -22.91
C LYS A 87 -12.31 -10.43 -23.88
N GLU A 88 -11.78 -10.16 -25.07
CA GLU A 88 -11.66 -11.12 -26.17
C GLU A 88 -10.28 -11.76 -26.33
N VAL A 89 -9.21 -11.32 -25.58
CA VAL A 89 -7.85 -11.68 -26.01
C VAL A 89 -7.06 -12.55 -25.04
N ILE A 90 -7.28 -12.50 -23.71
CA ILE A 90 -6.54 -13.42 -22.82
C ILE A 90 -7.47 -13.97 -21.74
N GLY A 91 -7.85 -15.24 -21.87
CA GLY A 91 -8.64 -15.95 -20.86
C GLY A 91 -7.88 -16.02 -19.51
N GLU A 92 -8.61 -16.13 -18.40
CA GLU A 92 -8.03 -16.31 -17.07
C GLU A 92 -6.96 -17.42 -17.00
N GLN A 93 -7.07 -18.42 -17.86
CA GLN A 93 -6.13 -19.54 -17.96
C GLN A 93 -4.76 -19.09 -18.49
N GLU A 94 -4.71 -18.21 -19.51
CA GLU A 94 -3.47 -17.70 -20.09
C GLU A 94 -2.73 -16.79 -19.11
N GLU A 95 -3.45 -15.96 -18.37
CA GLU A 95 -2.82 -15.16 -17.31
C GLU A 95 -2.27 -16.03 -16.17
N LYS A 96 -3.00 -17.06 -15.74
CA LYS A 96 -2.51 -18.03 -14.75
C LYS A 96 -1.26 -18.75 -15.25
N LEU A 97 -1.26 -19.16 -16.53
CA LEU A 97 -0.11 -19.78 -17.18
C LEU A 97 1.07 -18.82 -17.23
N PHE A 98 0.88 -17.60 -17.69
CA PHE A 98 1.93 -16.56 -17.72
C PHE A 98 2.53 -16.33 -16.34
N ARG A 99 1.70 -16.17 -15.30
CA ARG A 99 2.16 -16.00 -13.92
C ARG A 99 2.93 -17.23 -13.41
N SER A 100 2.55 -18.45 -13.79
CA SER A 100 3.23 -19.67 -13.38
C SER A 100 4.66 -19.79 -13.93
N GLN A 101 4.94 -19.12 -15.03
CA GLN A 101 6.25 -19.10 -15.69
C GLN A 101 7.26 -18.18 -15.02
N MET A 102 6.84 -17.44 -13.97
CA MET A 102 7.70 -16.55 -13.20
C MET A 102 7.78 -17.02 -11.76
N ARG A 103 9.00 -17.20 -11.27
CA ARG A 103 9.28 -17.57 -9.88
C ARG A 103 10.01 -16.44 -9.20
N PHE A 104 9.52 -16.06 -8.06
CA PHE A 104 10.13 -15.11 -7.15
C PHE A 104 10.59 -15.85 -5.90
N ARG A 105 11.55 -15.29 -5.19
CA ARG A 105 11.96 -15.74 -3.85
C ARG A 105 11.47 -14.76 -2.81
N ASP A 106 11.28 -15.27 -1.61
CA ASP A 106 11.09 -14.43 -0.44
C ASP A 106 12.36 -13.59 -0.23
N ILE A 107 12.17 -12.37 0.25
CA ILE A 107 13.28 -11.43 0.47
C ILE A 107 13.45 -11.24 1.96
N GLU A 108 14.59 -11.61 2.49
CA GLU A 108 14.94 -11.38 3.89
C GLU A 108 15.06 -9.87 4.17
N ILE A 109 14.50 -9.46 5.31
CA ILE A 109 14.51 -8.09 5.80
C ILE A 109 15.14 -8.07 7.18
N LYS A 110 16.02 -7.12 7.41
CA LYS A 110 16.67 -6.96 8.72
C LYS A 110 15.66 -6.44 9.75
N PRO A 111 15.72 -6.93 10.99
CA PRO A 111 14.83 -6.42 12.04
C PRO A 111 14.92 -4.89 12.26
N THR A 112 16.09 -4.31 12.01
CA THR A 112 16.34 -2.86 12.12
C THR A 112 15.59 -2.03 11.08
N GLU A 113 15.06 -2.66 10.02
CA GLU A 113 14.26 -2.02 8.98
C GLU A 113 12.75 -2.08 9.29
N ILE A 114 12.37 -2.73 10.39
CA ILE A 114 10.97 -2.84 10.81
C ILE A 114 10.70 -1.85 11.93
N ILE A 115 9.64 -1.09 11.76
CA ILE A 115 9.10 -0.15 12.76
C ILE A 115 7.73 -0.63 13.24
N LEU A 116 7.33 -0.19 14.42
CA LEU A 116 6.01 -0.47 14.99
C LEU A 116 5.25 0.85 15.14
N GLU A 117 4.22 1.05 14.33
CA GLU A 117 3.52 2.32 14.24
C GLU A 117 2.01 2.14 14.12
N ASN A 118 1.26 3.20 14.48
CA ASN A 118 -0.17 3.26 14.20
C ASN A 118 -0.42 3.59 12.72
N ILE A 119 -1.52 3.09 12.18
CA ILE A 119 -1.98 3.43 10.84
C ILE A 119 -2.72 4.77 10.89
N HIS A 120 -2.40 5.65 9.97
CA HIS A 120 -3.08 6.94 9.81
C HIS A 120 -3.99 6.94 8.59
N LYS A 121 -5.09 7.66 8.70
CA LYS A 121 -6.12 7.76 7.66
C LYS A 121 -6.70 9.16 7.60
N ILE A 122 -6.85 9.70 6.40
CA ILE A 122 -7.74 10.83 6.13
C ILE A 122 -9.12 10.24 5.83
N GLN A 123 -10.10 10.57 6.65
CA GLN A 123 -11.48 10.17 6.43
C GLN A 123 -12.12 11.00 5.31
N TYR A 124 -13.24 10.54 4.79
CA TYR A 124 -14.00 11.29 3.82
C TYR A 124 -14.67 12.51 4.48
N LEU A 125 -14.66 13.65 3.76
CA LEU A 125 -15.39 14.83 4.17
C LEU A 125 -16.86 14.66 3.77
N TYR A 126 -17.77 14.68 4.72
CA TYR A 126 -19.20 14.60 4.44
C TYR A 126 -20.02 15.57 5.29
N GLN A 127 -21.15 15.96 4.76
CA GLN A 127 -22.16 16.74 5.45
C GLN A 127 -23.10 15.76 6.17
N ASN A 128 -23.33 15.97 7.45
CA ASN A 128 -24.41 15.26 8.14
C ASN A 128 -25.74 15.82 7.62
N GLU A 129 -26.50 15.00 6.93
CA GLU A 129 -27.92 15.27 6.73
C GLU A 129 -28.58 14.93 8.09
N SER A 130 -29.07 15.94 8.78
CA SER A 130 -29.90 15.72 9.95
C SER A 130 -31.13 14.93 9.50
N THR A 131 -31.26 13.70 9.95
CA THR A 131 -32.41 12.82 9.66
C THR A 131 -33.68 13.22 10.42
N GLU A 132 -33.70 14.39 11.03
CA GLU A 132 -34.88 14.89 11.72
C GLU A 132 -35.57 15.96 10.87
N LYS A 133 -36.66 15.55 10.24
CA LYS A 133 -37.72 16.45 9.80
C LYS A 133 -38.38 17.06 11.05
N GLN A 134 -37.72 18.00 11.69
CA GLN A 134 -38.38 18.93 12.58
C GLN A 134 -38.51 20.28 11.87
N GLU A 135 -39.76 20.61 11.60
CA GLU A 135 -40.18 21.90 11.11
C GLU A 135 -39.66 23.00 12.06
N ASN A 136 -39.01 24.03 11.48
CA ASN A 136 -38.68 25.29 12.14
C ASN A 136 -37.48 25.33 13.12
N ILE A 137 -36.32 24.84 12.75
CA ILE A 137 -35.08 25.35 13.33
C ILE A 137 -34.06 25.48 12.20
N ASP A 138 -33.41 26.65 12.13
CA ASP A 138 -32.30 26.97 11.23
C ASP A 138 -31.21 25.91 11.45
N SER A 139 -31.27 24.80 10.69
CA SER A 139 -30.40 23.65 10.85
C SER A 139 -29.01 24.07 10.40
N THR A 140 -28.18 24.45 11.34
CA THR A 140 -26.73 24.59 11.14
C THR A 140 -26.22 23.25 10.65
N LYS A 141 -26.02 23.15 9.34
CA LYS A 141 -25.49 21.97 8.68
C LYS A 141 -24.13 21.64 9.30
N VAL A 142 -24.08 20.62 10.14
CA VAL A 142 -22.85 20.20 10.83
C VAL A 142 -22.01 19.36 9.87
N TYR A 143 -20.90 19.91 9.44
CA TYR A 143 -19.92 19.19 8.64
C TYR A 143 -18.99 18.39 9.52
N LYS A 144 -18.79 17.12 9.21
CA LYS A 144 -17.73 16.36 9.81
C LYS A 144 -16.45 16.58 9.02
N ILE A 145 -15.53 17.31 9.64
CA ILE A 145 -14.25 17.66 9.02
C ILE A 145 -13.27 16.51 9.27
N PRO A 146 -12.80 15.81 8.22
CA PRO A 146 -11.85 14.74 8.38
C PRO A 146 -10.48 15.31 8.73
N LYS A 147 -9.77 14.58 9.59
CA LYS A 147 -8.38 14.86 9.96
C LYS A 147 -7.52 13.71 9.49
N LEU A 148 -6.24 13.98 9.24
CA LEU A 148 -5.25 12.92 9.22
C LEU A 148 -5.03 12.50 10.66
N ASP A 149 -5.50 11.34 11.03
CA ASP A 149 -5.50 10.87 12.41
C ASP A 149 -5.27 9.36 12.46
N VAL A 150 -4.92 8.88 13.64
CA VAL A 150 -4.75 7.46 13.92
C VAL A 150 -6.06 6.73 13.64
N PHE A 151 -6.00 5.68 12.82
CA PHE A 151 -7.21 4.95 12.42
C PHE A 151 -7.73 4.05 13.54
N PHE A 152 -6.85 3.32 14.21
CA PHE A 152 -7.17 2.51 15.39
C PHE A 152 -6.13 2.78 16.49
N PRO A 153 -6.44 3.64 17.48
CA PRO A 153 -5.45 4.05 18.50
C PRO A 153 -4.90 2.92 19.36
N SER A 154 -5.66 1.82 19.52
CA SER A 154 -5.24 0.64 20.28
C SER A 154 -4.51 -0.41 19.46
N ILE A 155 -4.28 -0.16 18.19
CA ILE A 155 -3.65 -1.11 17.26
C ILE A 155 -2.38 -0.50 16.68
N GLN A 156 -1.29 -1.23 16.79
CA GLN A 156 -0.06 -0.94 16.05
C GLN A 156 0.24 -2.03 15.03
N VAL A 157 1.04 -1.68 14.04
CA VAL A 157 1.39 -2.59 12.94
C VAL A 157 2.89 -2.54 12.72
N GLU A 158 3.51 -3.71 12.61
CA GLU A 158 4.89 -3.77 12.13
C GLU A 158 4.92 -3.45 10.64
N MET A 159 5.78 -2.51 10.28
CA MET A 159 5.92 -1.99 8.92
C MET A 159 7.38 -1.97 8.50
N LEU A 160 7.66 -2.27 7.25
CA LEU A 160 8.96 -1.97 6.66
C LEU A 160 9.05 -0.45 6.49
N GLN A 161 10.07 0.16 7.07
CA GLN A 161 10.21 1.62 7.10
C GLN A 161 10.42 2.23 5.71
N ALA A 162 10.07 3.51 5.56
CA ALA A 162 10.37 4.27 4.34
C ALA A 162 11.89 4.44 4.18
N GLY A 163 12.37 4.47 2.92
CA GLY A 163 13.78 4.59 2.59
C GLY A 163 14.56 3.27 2.56
N THR A 164 13.94 2.14 2.96
CA THR A 164 14.61 0.83 2.91
C THR A 164 14.83 0.37 1.48
N GLU A 165 16.06 -0.05 1.18
CA GLU A 165 16.42 -0.69 -0.08
C GLU A 165 16.50 -2.21 0.09
N PHE A 166 15.87 -2.95 -0.82
CA PHE A 166 15.91 -4.41 -0.83
C PHE A 166 15.96 -4.95 -2.27
N CYS A 167 16.44 -6.18 -2.42
CA CYS A 167 16.64 -6.79 -3.72
C CYS A 167 15.92 -8.13 -3.83
N GLY A 168 15.10 -8.28 -4.87
CA GLY A 168 14.38 -9.50 -5.19
C GLY A 168 15.01 -10.28 -6.33
N GLU A 169 15.15 -11.59 -6.17
CA GLU A 169 15.56 -12.49 -7.25
C GLU A 169 14.35 -13.06 -7.97
N ILE A 170 14.43 -13.09 -9.30
CA ILE A 170 13.41 -13.66 -10.17
C ILE A 170 13.99 -14.68 -11.13
N LEU A 171 13.16 -15.65 -11.48
CA LEU A 171 13.46 -16.64 -12.49
C LEU A 171 12.33 -16.64 -13.52
N LEU A 172 12.68 -16.30 -14.76
CA LEU A 172 11.73 -16.17 -15.85
C LEU A 172 11.85 -17.36 -16.81
N LYS A 173 10.73 -17.99 -17.13
CA LYS A 173 10.57 -18.92 -18.25
C LYS A 173 9.94 -18.24 -19.47
N VAL A 174 9.51 -16.98 -19.31
CA VAL A 174 9.03 -16.11 -20.39
C VAL A 174 10.20 -15.33 -20.99
N GLU A 175 9.97 -14.73 -22.16
CA GLU A 175 10.91 -13.80 -22.76
C GLU A 175 11.03 -12.52 -21.91
N GLU A 176 12.25 -11.98 -21.87
CA GLU A 176 12.58 -10.78 -21.11
C GLU A 176 11.71 -9.58 -21.52
N ASN A 177 11.52 -9.40 -22.82
CA ASN A 177 10.74 -8.28 -23.34
C ASN A 177 9.28 -8.34 -22.90
N THR A 178 8.66 -9.52 -22.97
CA THR A 178 7.28 -9.74 -22.51
C THR A 178 7.11 -9.41 -21.02
N PHE A 179 8.11 -9.80 -20.20
CA PHE A 179 8.10 -9.43 -18.79
C PHE A 179 8.24 -7.92 -18.57
N LYS A 180 9.17 -7.28 -19.29
CA LYS A 180 9.37 -5.83 -19.19
C LYS A 180 8.15 -5.02 -19.64
N GLU A 181 7.45 -5.46 -20.67
CA GLU A 181 6.19 -4.84 -21.09
C GLU A 181 5.12 -4.92 -20.00
N LYS A 182 5.00 -6.09 -19.35
CA LYS A 182 4.05 -6.24 -18.23
C LYS A 182 4.41 -5.33 -17.07
N LEU A 183 5.69 -5.20 -16.72
CA LEU A 183 6.15 -4.26 -15.69
C LEU A 183 5.82 -2.82 -16.08
N LYS A 184 6.12 -2.41 -17.31
CA LYS A 184 5.83 -1.07 -17.81
C LYS A 184 4.35 -0.72 -17.71
N ASN A 185 3.48 -1.66 -18.06
CA ASN A 185 2.03 -1.47 -17.90
C ASN A 185 1.63 -1.31 -16.44
N ASN A 186 2.22 -2.10 -15.54
CA ASN A 186 1.93 -1.98 -14.11
C ASN A 186 2.45 -0.66 -13.51
N TYR A 187 3.58 -0.15 -13.98
CA TYR A 187 4.07 1.18 -13.58
C TYR A 187 3.09 2.28 -14.01
N LYS A 188 2.59 2.23 -15.26
CA LYS A 188 1.55 3.16 -15.74
C LYS A 188 0.28 3.08 -14.89
N ASN A 189 -0.16 1.87 -14.54
CA ASN A 189 -1.32 1.69 -13.67
C ASN A 189 -1.10 2.29 -12.28
N THR A 190 0.13 2.23 -11.76
CA THR A 190 0.47 2.86 -10.48
C THR A 190 0.46 4.38 -10.59
N THR A 191 1.00 4.93 -11.67
CA THR A 191 0.93 6.37 -11.98
C THR A 191 -0.52 6.84 -12.02
N GLN A 192 -1.40 6.11 -12.73
CA GLN A 192 -2.83 6.42 -12.77
C GLN A 192 -3.49 6.42 -11.37
N LYS A 193 -3.08 5.52 -10.49
CA LYS A 193 -3.57 5.50 -9.10
C LYS A 193 -3.12 6.74 -8.33
N ILE A 194 -1.90 7.21 -8.55
CA ILE A 194 -1.41 8.45 -7.95
C ILE A 194 -2.23 9.65 -8.45
N GLU A 195 -2.53 9.69 -9.74
CA GLU A 195 -3.43 10.71 -10.32
C GLU A 195 -4.82 10.67 -9.66
N ASN A 196 -5.36 9.48 -9.42
CA ASN A 196 -6.65 9.34 -8.72
C ASN A 196 -6.60 9.91 -7.29
N TYR A 197 -5.48 9.75 -6.57
CA TYR A 197 -5.31 10.43 -5.27
C TYR A 197 -5.32 11.95 -5.39
N ILE A 198 -4.63 12.48 -6.39
CA ILE A 198 -4.58 13.94 -6.63
C ILE A 198 -5.96 14.49 -6.99
N ASN A 199 -6.69 13.80 -7.87
CA ASN A 199 -8.04 14.16 -8.25
C ASN A 199 -9.01 14.15 -7.05
N GLU A 200 -8.91 13.14 -6.18
CA GLU A 200 -9.68 13.06 -4.94
C GLU A 200 -9.35 14.24 -3.99
N ILE A 201 -8.07 14.61 -3.90
CA ILE A 201 -7.65 15.77 -3.10
C ILE A 201 -8.22 17.07 -3.67
N ASP A 202 -8.18 17.24 -4.98
CA ASP A 202 -8.73 18.43 -5.65
C ASP A 202 -10.25 18.52 -5.47
N ASP A 203 -10.97 17.42 -5.57
CA ASP A 203 -12.41 17.37 -5.25
C ASP A 203 -12.67 17.80 -3.79
N ARG A 204 -11.88 17.33 -2.84
CA ARG A 204 -11.99 17.76 -1.45
C ARG A 204 -11.72 19.24 -1.26
N TYR A 205 -10.73 19.81 -1.94
CA TYR A 205 -10.50 21.26 -1.94
C TYR A 205 -11.72 22.02 -2.40
N GLN A 206 -12.36 21.61 -3.51
CA GLN A 206 -13.56 22.26 -4.02
C GLN A 206 -14.71 22.16 -3.02
N LYS A 207 -14.94 21.00 -2.41
CA LYS A 207 -15.97 20.79 -1.38
C LYS A 207 -15.72 21.65 -0.14
N ILE A 208 -14.49 21.69 0.39
CA ILE A 208 -14.10 22.51 1.54
C ILE A 208 -14.39 23.99 1.24
N LYS A 209 -13.99 24.47 0.06
CA LYS A 209 -14.24 25.83 -0.38
C LYS A 209 -15.73 26.15 -0.52
N LYS A 210 -16.49 25.27 -1.18
CA LYS A 210 -17.95 25.40 -1.35
C LYS A 210 -18.67 25.46 0.00
N TRP A 211 -18.25 24.69 0.97
CA TRP A 211 -18.87 24.59 2.29
C TRP A 211 -18.30 25.60 3.29
N LYS A 212 -17.41 26.49 2.85
CA LYS A 212 -16.75 27.51 3.70
C LYS A 212 -16.14 26.96 4.98
N VAL A 213 -15.58 25.76 4.91
CA VAL A 213 -14.92 25.12 6.04
C VAL A 213 -13.60 25.84 6.32
N SER A 214 -13.46 26.46 7.49
CA SER A 214 -12.25 27.19 7.88
C SER A 214 -11.32 26.31 8.72
N GLU A 215 -10.67 25.34 8.10
CA GLU A 215 -9.73 24.42 8.75
C GLU A 215 -8.35 24.48 8.06
N LYS A 216 -7.55 25.46 8.44
CA LYS A 216 -6.20 25.64 7.86
C LYS A 216 -5.37 24.34 7.90
N LYS A 217 -5.39 23.62 9.02
CA LYS A 217 -4.63 22.36 9.18
C LYS A 217 -5.02 21.29 8.15
N LEU A 218 -6.29 21.21 7.77
CA LEU A 218 -6.75 20.28 6.74
C LEU A 218 -6.23 20.68 5.37
N TYR A 219 -6.29 21.97 5.04
CA TYR A 219 -5.73 22.49 3.79
C TYR A 219 -4.26 22.21 3.67
N ASP A 220 -3.48 22.52 4.72
CA ASP A 220 -2.04 22.30 4.74
C ASP A 220 -1.72 20.78 4.57
N THR A 221 -2.45 19.91 5.26
CA THR A 221 -2.27 18.46 5.15
C THR A 221 -2.54 17.96 3.73
N LEU A 222 -3.68 18.33 3.13
CA LEU A 222 -4.01 17.93 1.76
C LEU A 222 -3.01 18.50 0.76
N SER A 223 -2.54 19.75 0.96
CA SER A 223 -1.53 20.38 0.12
C SER A 223 -0.21 19.62 0.15
N ASN A 224 0.25 19.22 1.35
CA ASN A 224 1.47 18.46 1.52
C ASN A 224 1.38 17.09 0.83
N ILE A 225 0.26 16.38 0.99
CA ILE A 225 0.02 15.10 0.33
C ILE A 225 0.04 15.27 -1.20
N LYS A 226 -0.69 16.27 -1.72
CA LYS A 226 -0.71 16.56 -3.14
C LYS A 226 0.68 16.86 -3.69
N LYS A 227 1.45 17.72 -3.01
CA LYS A 227 2.81 18.07 -3.40
C LYS A 227 3.74 16.86 -3.42
N SER A 228 3.66 15.99 -2.40
CA SER A 228 4.46 14.76 -2.34
C SER A 228 4.12 13.83 -3.50
N LEU A 229 2.84 13.63 -3.82
CA LEU A 229 2.38 12.80 -4.92
C LEU A 229 2.78 13.37 -6.28
N GLN A 230 2.65 14.71 -6.47
CA GLN A 230 2.99 15.38 -7.70
C GLN A 230 4.46 15.22 -8.06
N GLY A 231 5.37 15.26 -7.07
CA GLY A 231 6.80 15.05 -7.27
C GLY A 231 7.14 13.69 -7.91
N TYR A 232 6.28 12.68 -7.76
CA TYR A 232 6.45 11.37 -8.39
C TYR A 232 5.78 11.25 -9.76
N LEU A 233 4.89 12.18 -10.14
CA LEU A 233 4.32 12.24 -11.48
C LEU A 233 5.23 13.01 -12.45
N ASP A 234 5.98 13.99 -11.94
CA ASP A 234 6.82 14.88 -12.75
C ASP A 234 8.11 14.21 -13.25
N GLY A 235 8.41 12.97 -12.81
CA GLY A 235 9.60 12.20 -13.16
C GLY A 235 9.32 10.84 -13.81
N GLU A 236 10.35 10.22 -14.39
CA GLU A 236 10.28 8.86 -14.93
C GLU A 236 10.45 7.81 -13.81
N HIS A 237 9.56 7.82 -12.82
CA HIS A 237 9.60 6.88 -11.72
C HIS A 237 8.90 5.55 -12.05
N LYS A 238 9.55 4.44 -11.72
CA LYS A 238 8.98 3.10 -11.86
C LYS A 238 8.33 2.70 -10.54
N LEU A 239 7.08 3.04 -10.36
CA LEU A 239 6.37 2.89 -9.09
C LEU A 239 5.50 1.64 -9.06
N ILE A 240 5.44 1.02 -7.89
CA ILE A 240 4.50 -0.07 -7.58
C ILE A 240 3.88 0.15 -6.19
N PHE A 241 2.73 -0.46 -5.96
CA PHE A 241 2.17 -0.59 -4.61
C PHE A 241 2.42 -2.00 -4.06
N LEU A 242 3.15 -2.10 -2.96
CA LEU A 242 3.41 -3.34 -2.23
C LEU A 242 2.67 -3.34 -0.89
N GLY A 243 2.04 -4.45 -0.53
CA GLY A 243 1.41 -4.64 0.77
C GLY A 243 -0.07 -4.25 0.86
N GLY A 244 -0.55 -4.10 2.08
CA GLY A 244 -1.93 -3.77 2.45
C GLY A 244 -2.15 -2.29 2.76
N TYR A 245 -3.35 -1.98 3.32
CA TYR A 245 -3.74 -0.63 3.77
C TYR A 245 -3.56 0.48 2.73
N LYS A 246 -3.78 0.15 1.48
CA LYS A 246 -3.68 1.09 0.36
C LYS A 246 -4.95 1.93 0.18
N GLY A 247 -6.07 1.44 0.73
CA GLY A 247 -7.38 2.04 0.49
C GLY A 247 -7.92 1.73 -0.91
N LEU A 248 -9.09 2.27 -1.23
CA LEU A 248 -9.79 2.01 -2.47
C LEU A 248 -9.03 2.59 -3.67
N LEU A 249 -8.52 3.81 -3.55
CA LEU A 249 -7.83 4.54 -4.62
C LEU A 249 -6.61 3.79 -5.18
N ALA A 250 -5.83 3.12 -4.31
CA ALA A 250 -4.67 2.34 -4.75
C ALA A 250 -5.01 0.87 -5.06
N SER A 251 -6.22 0.40 -4.73
CA SER A 251 -6.64 -0.98 -4.98
C SER A 251 -7.35 -1.17 -6.31
N LEU A 252 -8.02 -0.12 -6.82
CA LEU A 252 -8.75 -0.14 -8.09
C LEU A 252 -7.87 0.45 -9.21
N ASN A 253 -7.91 -0.17 -10.39
CA ASN A 253 -7.21 0.38 -11.57
C ASN A 253 -8.02 1.51 -12.22
N GLN A 254 -9.35 1.37 -12.24
CA GLN A 254 -10.25 2.43 -12.66
C GLN A 254 -11.33 2.61 -11.58
N LEU A 255 -11.53 3.84 -11.16
CA LEU A 255 -12.73 4.22 -10.47
C LEU A 255 -13.82 4.35 -11.54
N ASP A 256 -14.87 3.57 -11.42
CA ASP A 256 -16.04 3.72 -12.30
C ASP A 256 -16.72 5.05 -11.95
N THR A 257 -16.34 6.10 -12.67
CA THR A 257 -16.85 7.46 -12.49
C THR A 257 -18.29 7.63 -13.00
N ASN A 258 -18.82 6.61 -13.69
CA ASN A 258 -20.20 6.63 -14.20
C ASN A 258 -21.26 6.33 -13.14
N ASN A 259 -20.86 5.84 -11.96
CA ASN A 259 -21.74 5.74 -10.83
C ASN A 259 -21.67 7.06 -10.03
N GLU A 260 -22.67 7.90 -10.14
CA GLU A 260 -22.86 9.17 -9.42
C GLU A 260 -22.89 9.05 -7.88
N LYS A 261 -22.69 7.85 -7.33
CA LYS A 261 -22.50 7.67 -5.90
C LYS A 261 -21.11 8.16 -5.52
N GLU A 262 -21.06 9.31 -4.89
CA GLU A 262 -19.86 9.85 -4.26
C GLU A 262 -19.08 8.72 -3.57
N ILE A 263 -17.82 8.53 -3.94
CA ILE A 263 -16.95 7.56 -3.28
C ILE A 263 -16.61 8.13 -1.90
N ARG A 264 -17.42 7.78 -0.92
CA ARG A 264 -17.28 8.23 0.48
C ARG A 264 -16.18 7.45 1.20
N ASN A 265 -14.98 7.41 0.62
CA ASN A 265 -13.86 6.69 1.20
C ASN A 265 -12.77 7.63 1.69
N GLY A 266 -12.24 7.31 2.86
CA GLY A 266 -10.98 7.85 3.30
C GLY A 266 -9.82 7.09 2.64
N PHE A 267 -8.63 7.63 2.74
CA PHE A 267 -7.41 6.96 2.29
C PHE A 267 -6.33 6.98 3.37
N TYR A 268 -5.52 5.94 3.34
CA TYR A 268 -4.46 5.74 4.31
C TYR A 268 -3.21 6.45 3.84
N ILE A 269 -2.65 7.31 4.68
CA ILE A 269 -1.49 8.14 4.38
C ILE A 269 -0.53 8.07 5.55
N ASP A 270 0.73 7.84 5.26
CA ASP A 270 1.80 8.01 6.24
C ASP A 270 1.98 9.50 6.58
N PRO A 271 1.93 9.88 7.87
CA PRO A 271 1.97 11.28 8.28
C PRO A 271 3.35 11.93 8.09
N ILE A 272 4.40 11.15 7.89
CA ILE A 272 5.79 11.62 7.75
C ILE A 272 6.10 11.87 6.28
N SER A 273 5.94 10.87 5.42
CA SER A 273 6.20 10.99 3.98
C SER A 273 5.10 11.73 3.22
N HIS A 274 3.89 11.82 3.78
CA HIS A 274 2.66 12.29 3.13
C HIS A 274 2.29 11.47 1.89
N LEU A 275 2.69 10.20 1.84
CA LEU A 275 2.41 9.26 0.77
C LEU A 275 1.47 8.14 1.23
N PRO A 276 0.72 7.52 0.30
CA PRO A 276 -0.03 6.30 0.61
C PRO A 276 0.92 5.20 1.06
N TYR A 277 0.51 4.40 2.07
CA TYR A 277 1.30 3.25 2.50
C TYR A 277 1.58 2.29 1.35
N GLY A 278 2.78 1.75 1.34
CA GLY A 278 3.19 0.72 0.40
C GLY A 278 3.63 1.23 -0.97
N LEU A 279 3.88 2.53 -1.12
CA LEU A 279 4.48 3.06 -2.35
C LEU A 279 5.98 2.72 -2.39
N VAL A 280 6.41 2.05 -3.46
CA VAL A 280 7.76 1.53 -3.64
C VAL A 280 8.24 1.87 -5.04
N GLU A 281 9.49 2.31 -5.16
CA GLU A 281 10.16 2.57 -6.43
C GLU A 281 11.04 1.38 -6.83
N VAL A 282 11.02 1.03 -8.11
CA VAL A 282 11.94 0.08 -8.73
C VAL A 282 13.13 0.86 -9.25
N ILE A 283 14.26 0.80 -8.55
CA ILE A 283 15.45 1.60 -8.86
C ILE A 283 16.40 0.92 -9.83
N ARG A 284 16.36 -0.42 -9.93
CA ARG A 284 17.22 -1.18 -10.85
C ARG A 284 16.58 -2.50 -11.27
N GLU A 285 16.76 -2.85 -12.53
CA GLU A 285 16.38 -4.12 -13.12
C GLU A 285 17.56 -4.72 -13.88
N GLU A 286 17.99 -5.93 -13.52
CA GLU A 286 19.13 -6.62 -14.15
C GLU A 286 18.68 -8.03 -14.57
N TYR A 287 19.03 -8.43 -15.80
CA TYR A 287 18.66 -9.73 -16.36
C TYR A 287 19.88 -10.45 -16.91
N PHE A 288 20.03 -11.73 -16.54
CA PHE A 288 21.16 -12.56 -16.87
C PHE A 288 20.70 -13.78 -17.68
N LYS A 289 21.03 -13.83 -18.97
CA LYS A 289 20.80 -15.03 -19.78
C LYS A 289 21.84 -16.08 -19.40
N ASN A 290 21.42 -17.25 -18.89
CA ASN A 290 22.33 -18.37 -18.77
C ASN A 290 22.79 -18.78 -20.17
N LYS A 291 24.03 -18.54 -20.52
CA LYS A 291 24.67 -19.25 -21.63
C LYS A 291 24.77 -20.72 -21.20
N ILE A 292 23.83 -21.53 -21.61
CA ILE A 292 24.00 -22.99 -21.57
C ILE A 292 25.08 -23.26 -22.61
N SER A 293 26.33 -23.42 -22.18
CA SER A 293 27.34 -24.04 -23.01
C SER A 293 26.89 -25.50 -23.21
N ILE A 294 26.25 -25.78 -24.32
CA ILE A 294 26.10 -27.15 -24.81
C ILE A 294 27.54 -27.61 -25.05
N LYS A 295 28.16 -28.25 -24.06
CA LYS A 295 29.30 -29.12 -24.36
C LYS A 295 28.69 -30.28 -25.14
N ASN A 296 28.92 -30.25 -26.46
CA ASN A 296 28.70 -31.40 -27.28
C ASN A 296 29.48 -32.59 -26.67
N ILE A 297 28.74 -33.59 -26.24
CA ILE A 297 29.26 -34.94 -25.97
C ILE A 297 29.21 -35.70 -27.25
#